data_5bfdb7b1f56e1f592d619235c006d01e
#
_entry.id   5bfdb7b1f56e1f592d619235c006d01e
#
_cell.length_a   1.000
_cell.length_b   1.000
_cell.length_c   1.000
_cell.angle_alpha   90.00
_cell.angle_beta   90.00
_cell.angle_gamma   90.00
#
_symmetry.space_group_name_H-M   'P 1'
#
loop_
_entity.id
_entity.type
_entity.pdbx_description
1 polymer ?
#
loop_
_entity_poly.entity_id
_entity_poly.type
_entity_poly.pdbx_seq_one_letter_code
_entity_poly.pdbx_strand_id
1 'polypeptide(L)'
;MGMRKWRGEGPCRRASDLNLSQEQMKSLELIQQTYFREAQLLRAQLFTRRLELRELLVNPSIKIESIRIKNTEIIELQSKQEEKSIEYLMKVRNLLTTEQLQKWCPEQEFPDFRQMMHRARPMGSMHPRMPFPPSE
;
A
#
# COMPACT_ATOMS: atom_id res chain seq x y z
N MET A 1 29.75 10.60 10.80
CA MET A 1 29.52 10.75 10.34
C MET A 1 29.54 10.31 9.27
N GLY A 2 30.06 10.14 9.05
CA GLY A 2 30.27 9.73 7.93
C GLY A 2 29.29 8.93 7.38
N MET A 3 28.77 8.22 7.91
CA MET A 3 27.95 7.40 7.46
C MET A 3 26.92 7.98 6.75
N ARG A 4 26.44 8.78 7.08
CA ARG A 4 25.47 9.26 6.48
C ARG A 4 25.89 9.76 5.30
N LYS A 5 26.88 9.85 5.20
CA LYS A 5 27.40 10.30 4.17
C LYS A 5 27.45 9.37 3.17
N TRP A 6 27.46 8.20 3.48
CA TRP A 6 27.59 7.30 2.46
C TRP A 6 26.39 7.42 1.62
N ARG A 7 25.46 8.05 2.08
CA ARG A 7 24.42 8.22 1.29
C ARG A 7 24.80 9.37 0.64
N GLY A 8 25.62 10.14 1.15
CA GLY A 8 26.13 11.24 0.54
C GLY A 8 25.16 11.98 -0.26
N GLU A 9 24.32 11.36 -0.85
CA GLU A 9 23.40 12.04 -1.64
C GLU A 9 22.27 12.45 -0.81
N GLY A 10 22.32 12.29 0.46
CA GLY A 10 21.23 12.67 1.28
C GLY A 10 20.11 11.70 1.22
N PRO A 11 18.98 12.02 1.83
CA PRO A 11 17.87 11.08 1.92
C PRO A 11 17.21 10.88 0.57
N CYS A 12 16.62 9.73 0.41
CA CYS A 12 15.90 9.45 -0.80
C CYS A 12 14.60 10.27 -0.83
N ARG A 13 13.93 10.31 -1.96
CA ARG A 13 12.79 11.18 -2.15
C ARG A 13 11.72 10.50 -2.98
N ARG A 14 10.57 11.12 -3.01
CA ARG A 14 9.50 10.68 -3.88
C ARG A 14 9.93 10.94 -5.33
N ALA A 15 9.32 10.21 -6.25
CA ALA A 15 9.65 10.37 -7.66
C ALA A 15 9.44 11.82 -8.13
N SER A 16 8.38 12.45 -7.68
CA SER A 16 8.08 13.80 -8.13
C SER A 16 9.11 14.83 -7.67
N ASP A 17 9.91 14.47 -6.67
CA ASP A 17 10.93 15.37 -6.16
C ASP A 17 12.32 15.10 -6.73
N LEU A 18 12.42 14.11 -7.61
CA LEU A 18 13.68 13.88 -8.29
C LEU A 18 13.74 14.79 -9.50
N ASN A 19 14.92 14.94 -10.06
CA ASN A 19 15.06 15.80 -11.23
C ASN A 19 14.56 15.09 -12.45
N LEU A 20 13.28 15.10 -12.68
CA LEU A 20 12.69 14.42 -13.81
C LEU A 20 12.65 15.31 -15.04
N SER A 21 12.79 14.72 -16.21
CA SER A 21 12.61 15.45 -17.44
C SER A 21 11.12 15.76 -17.62
N GLN A 22 10.81 16.61 -18.58
CA GLN A 22 9.42 16.95 -18.82
C GLN A 22 8.63 15.74 -19.26
N GLU A 23 9.24 14.87 -20.05
CA GLU A 23 8.56 13.66 -20.48
C GLU A 23 8.31 12.72 -19.30
N GLN A 24 9.29 12.60 -18.43
CA GLN A 24 9.12 11.79 -17.24
C GLN A 24 8.01 12.35 -16.36
N MET A 25 7.95 13.67 -16.22
CA MET A 25 6.92 14.29 -15.41
C MET A 25 5.53 14.03 -15.96
N LYS A 26 5.38 14.13 -17.28
CA LYS A 26 4.09 13.87 -17.89
C LYS A 26 3.68 12.42 -17.69
N SER A 27 4.61 11.51 -17.87
CA SER A 27 4.31 10.10 -17.68
C SER A 27 3.95 9.83 -16.23
N LEU A 28 4.68 10.43 -15.30
CA LEU A 28 4.40 10.25 -13.89
C LEU A 28 3.01 10.73 -13.54
N GLU A 29 2.60 11.88 -14.09
CA GLU A 29 1.27 12.41 -13.82
C GLU A 29 0.18 11.46 -14.28
N LEU A 30 0.37 10.87 -15.46
CA LEU A 30 -0.61 9.92 -15.96
C LEU A 30 -0.68 8.69 -15.07
N ILE A 31 0.48 8.18 -14.66
CA ILE A 31 0.54 7.02 -13.78
C ILE A 31 -0.17 7.33 -12.46
N GLN A 32 0.07 8.52 -11.93
CA GLN A 32 -0.54 8.91 -10.67
C GLN A 32 -2.06 9.06 -10.80
N GLN A 33 -2.51 9.67 -11.87
CA GLN A 33 -3.94 9.86 -12.06
C GLN A 33 -4.67 8.53 -12.18
N THR A 34 -4.10 7.61 -12.94
CA THR A 34 -4.70 6.29 -13.10
C THR A 34 -4.74 5.55 -11.77
N TYR A 35 -3.63 5.59 -11.05
CA TYR A 35 -3.57 4.89 -9.77
C TYR A 35 -4.55 5.48 -8.77
N PHE A 36 -4.60 6.80 -8.64
CA PHE A 36 -5.48 7.42 -7.66
C PHE A 36 -6.95 7.13 -7.96
N ARG A 37 -7.31 7.11 -9.24
CA ARG A 37 -8.68 6.83 -9.60
C ARG A 37 -9.06 5.39 -9.22
N GLU A 38 -8.18 4.45 -9.54
CA GLU A 38 -8.45 3.05 -9.22
C GLU A 38 -8.42 2.81 -7.72
N ALA A 39 -7.50 3.47 -7.03
CA ALA A 39 -7.42 3.32 -5.59
C ALA A 39 -8.66 3.87 -4.89
N GLN A 40 -9.19 4.97 -5.39
CA GLN A 40 -10.39 5.54 -4.81
C GLN A 40 -11.57 4.61 -4.97
N LEU A 41 -11.69 4.00 -6.15
CA LEU A 41 -12.77 3.08 -6.39
C LEU A 41 -12.68 1.87 -5.46
N LEU A 42 -11.49 1.31 -5.32
CA LEU A 42 -11.31 0.16 -4.44
C LEU A 42 -11.59 0.52 -2.98
N ARG A 43 -11.19 1.73 -2.58
CA ARG A 43 -11.44 2.17 -1.22
C ARG A 43 -12.92 2.30 -0.95
N ALA A 44 -13.67 2.82 -1.92
CA ALA A 44 -15.11 2.94 -1.77
C ALA A 44 -15.77 1.56 -1.70
N GLN A 45 -15.31 0.63 -2.52
CA GLN A 45 -15.85 -0.71 -2.48
C GLN A 45 -15.56 -1.39 -1.16
N LEU A 46 -14.36 -1.21 -0.63
CA LEU A 46 -14.01 -1.76 0.66
C LEU A 46 -14.87 -1.19 1.77
N PHE A 47 -15.10 0.11 1.73
CA PHE A 47 -15.94 0.76 2.73
C PHE A 47 -17.33 0.16 2.71
N THR A 48 -17.91 -0.01 1.53
CA THR A 48 -19.24 -0.58 1.41
C THR A 48 -19.27 -2.03 1.92
N ARG A 49 -18.28 -2.83 1.56
CA ARG A 49 -18.27 -4.22 2.02
C ARG A 49 -18.12 -4.31 3.54
N ARG A 50 -17.34 -3.40 4.12
CA ARG A 50 -17.18 -3.42 5.57
C ARG A 50 -18.46 -3.02 6.29
N LEU A 51 -19.22 -2.08 5.72
CA LEU A 51 -20.52 -1.75 6.29
C LEU A 51 -21.45 -2.93 6.19
N GLU A 52 -21.44 -3.63 5.07
CA GLU A 52 -22.27 -4.81 4.91
C GLU A 52 -21.88 -5.90 5.90
N LEU A 53 -20.59 -6.07 6.12
CA LEU A 53 -20.11 -7.05 7.09
C LEU A 53 -20.62 -6.69 8.49
N ARG A 54 -20.54 -5.41 8.83
CA ARG A 54 -21.01 -4.98 10.13
C ARG A 54 -22.49 -5.31 10.33
N GLU A 55 -23.29 -5.08 9.26
CA GLU A 55 -24.70 -5.37 9.34
C GLU A 55 -24.94 -6.86 9.56
N LEU A 56 -24.16 -7.70 8.88
CA LEU A 56 -24.31 -9.12 9.06
C LEU A 56 -23.92 -9.56 10.46
N LEU A 57 -22.86 -8.97 10.98
CA LEU A 57 -22.35 -9.37 12.29
C LEU A 57 -23.32 -9.08 13.43
N VAL A 58 -24.12 -8.04 13.31
CA VAL A 58 -25.05 -7.70 14.38
C VAL A 58 -26.45 -8.28 14.16
N ASN A 59 -26.65 -9.03 13.12
CA ASN A 59 -27.95 -9.62 12.81
C ASN A 59 -28.01 -11.02 13.35
N PRO A 60 -28.83 -11.29 14.36
CA PRO A 60 -28.85 -12.62 14.98
C PRO A 60 -29.39 -13.73 14.10
N SER A 61 -30.06 -13.39 13.00
CA SER A 61 -30.64 -14.40 12.11
C SER A 61 -29.70 -14.84 11.01
N ILE A 62 -28.56 -14.20 10.86
CA ILE A 62 -27.69 -14.46 9.73
C ILE A 62 -26.86 -15.72 9.98
N LYS A 63 -26.68 -16.50 8.95
CA LYS A 63 -25.84 -17.68 9.05
C LYS A 63 -24.38 -17.29 8.98
N ILE A 64 -23.57 -18.03 9.70
CA ILE A 64 -22.14 -17.79 9.73
C ILE A 64 -21.55 -17.77 8.33
N GLU A 65 -22.08 -18.60 7.47
CA GLU A 65 -21.54 -18.68 6.11
C GLU A 65 -21.64 -17.36 5.37
N SER A 66 -22.70 -16.61 5.58
CA SER A 66 -22.85 -15.31 4.94
C SER A 66 -21.75 -14.35 5.39
N ILE A 67 -21.37 -14.45 6.66
CA ILE A 67 -20.31 -13.63 7.18
C ILE A 67 -18.97 -13.99 6.54
N ARG A 68 -18.73 -15.30 6.39
CA ARG A 68 -17.49 -15.76 5.79
C ARG A 68 -17.36 -15.29 4.34
N ILE A 69 -18.48 -15.37 3.61
CA ILE A 69 -18.45 -14.94 2.21
C ILE A 69 -18.13 -13.44 2.12
N LYS A 70 -18.75 -12.64 2.98
CA LYS A 70 -18.49 -11.21 2.96
C LYS A 70 -17.03 -10.92 3.31
N ASN A 71 -16.50 -11.65 4.26
CA ASN A 71 -15.11 -11.47 4.65
C ASN A 71 -14.17 -11.82 3.50
N THR A 72 -14.48 -12.86 2.74
CA THR A 72 -13.69 -13.23 1.59
C THR A 72 -13.69 -12.11 0.54
N GLU A 73 -14.86 -11.49 0.32
CA GLU A 73 -14.95 -10.37 -0.61
C GLU A 73 -14.03 -9.23 -0.18
N ILE A 74 -13.99 -8.96 1.12
CA ILE A 74 -13.16 -7.89 1.63
C ILE A 74 -11.68 -8.22 1.42
N ILE A 75 -11.30 -9.45 1.70
CA ILE A 75 -9.91 -9.86 1.53
C ILE A 75 -9.48 -9.74 0.08
N GLU A 76 -10.38 -10.10 -0.84
CA GLU A 76 -10.07 -9.99 -2.26
C GLU A 76 -9.86 -8.54 -2.67
N LEU A 77 -10.67 -7.63 -2.14
CA LEU A 77 -10.50 -6.23 -2.45
C LEU A 77 -9.22 -5.68 -1.86
N GLN A 78 -8.86 -6.12 -0.66
CA GLN A 78 -7.60 -5.71 -0.05
C GLN A 78 -6.42 -6.18 -0.87
N SER A 79 -6.50 -7.41 -1.40
CA SER A 79 -5.44 -7.92 -2.25
C SER A 79 -5.32 -7.09 -3.52
N LYS A 80 -6.45 -6.67 -4.09
CA LYS A 80 -6.41 -5.84 -5.26
C LYS A 80 -5.77 -4.50 -4.96
N GLN A 81 -6.03 -3.94 -3.80
CA GLN A 81 -5.42 -2.67 -3.43
C GLN A 81 -3.90 -2.81 -3.39
N GLU A 82 -3.42 -3.88 -2.80
CA GLU A 82 -1.97 -4.07 -2.71
C GLU A 82 -1.37 -4.30 -4.09
N GLU A 83 -2.06 -5.06 -4.92
CA GLU A 83 -1.59 -5.28 -6.28
C GLU A 83 -1.48 -3.96 -7.05
N LYS A 84 -2.49 -3.11 -6.92
CA LYS A 84 -2.48 -1.84 -7.63
C LYS A 84 -1.36 -0.93 -7.12
N SER A 85 -1.11 -0.98 -5.82
CA SER A 85 -0.02 -0.19 -5.26
C SER A 85 1.33 -0.63 -5.80
N ILE A 86 1.54 -1.94 -5.89
CA ILE A 86 2.81 -2.43 -6.41
C ILE A 86 2.91 -2.15 -7.91
N GLU A 87 1.81 -2.27 -8.64
CA GLU A 87 1.81 -1.93 -10.05
C GLU A 87 2.22 -0.48 -10.26
N TYR A 88 1.69 0.40 -9.42
CA TYR A 88 2.03 1.81 -9.49
C TYR A 88 3.53 1.99 -9.28
N LEU A 89 4.08 1.34 -8.27
CA LEU A 89 5.50 1.48 -7.98
C LEU A 89 6.36 0.92 -9.10
N MET A 90 5.91 -0.17 -9.72
CA MET A 90 6.66 -0.73 -10.84
C MET A 90 6.65 0.21 -12.03
N LYS A 91 5.53 0.86 -12.27
CA LYS A 91 5.46 1.81 -13.37
C LYS A 91 6.35 3.02 -13.10
N VAL A 92 6.37 3.49 -11.87
CA VAL A 92 7.26 4.60 -11.52
C VAL A 92 8.72 4.15 -11.68
N ARG A 93 9.02 2.96 -11.19
CA ARG A 93 10.38 2.45 -11.30
C ARG A 93 10.84 2.42 -12.75
N ASN A 94 9.96 1.96 -13.64
CA ASN A 94 10.33 1.86 -15.06
C ASN A 94 10.52 3.22 -15.71
N LEU A 95 10.03 4.27 -15.09
CA LEU A 95 10.16 5.60 -15.61
C LEU A 95 11.51 6.22 -15.25
N LEU A 96 12.13 5.77 -14.18
CA LEU A 96 13.31 6.42 -13.63
C LEU A 96 14.59 5.85 -14.22
N THR A 97 15.60 6.70 -14.30
CA THR A 97 16.93 6.25 -14.70
C THR A 97 17.58 5.54 -13.53
N THR A 98 18.70 4.88 -13.81
CA THR A 98 19.42 4.18 -12.77
C THR A 98 19.83 5.13 -11.63
N GLU A 99 20.31 6.31 -11.99
CA GLU A 99 20.70 7.26 -10.97
C GLU A 99 19.52 7.73 -10.15
N GLN A 100 18.39 7.96 -10.80
CA GLN A 100 17.20 8.39 -10.10
C GLN A 100 16.70 7.30 -9.17
N LEU A 101 16.82 6.04 -9.61
CA LEU A 101 16.39 4.94 -8.76
C LEU A 101 17.16 4.92 -7.45
N GLN A 102 18.43 5.25 -7.48
CA GLN A 102 19.24 5.24 -6.27
C GLN A 102 18.81 6.29 -5.27
N LYS A 103 18.10 7.31 -5.73
CA LYS A 103 17.65 8.38 -4.86
C LYS A 103 16.16 8.32 -4.58
N TRP A 104 15.52 7.26 -4.97
CA TRP A 104 14.07 7.12 -4.86
C TRP A 104 13.68 6.37 -3.60
N CYS A 105 12.65 6.88 -2.91
CA CYS A 105 12.07 6.23 -1.75
C CYS A 105 10.67 5.74 -2.11
N PRO A 106 10.50 4.50 -2.51
CA PRO A 106 9.16 4.02 -2.86
C PRO A 106 8.15 4.18 -1.72
N GLU A 107 8.62 4.04 -0.49
CA GLU A 107 7.73 4.13 0.65
C GLU A 107 7.19 5.53 0.87
N GLN A 108 7.68 6.51 0.15
CA GLN A 108 7.16 7.85 0.28
C GLN A 108 6.14 8.19 -0.77
N GLU A 109 5.85 7.26 -1.67
CA GLU A 109 4.92 7.57 -2.75
C GLU A 109 3.49 7.68 -2.25
N PHE A 110 3.12 6.98 -1.20
CA PHE A 110 1.81 7.14 -0.60
C PHE A 110 1.88 6.71 0.86
N PRO A 111 1.03 7.29 1.67
CA PRO A 111 1.14 7.12 3.12
C PRO A 111 1.01 5.67 3.59
N ASP A 112 0.19 4.89 2.90
CA ASP A 112 -0.09 3.54 3.35
C ASP A 112 0.98 2.53 3.00
N PHE A 113 1.92 2.91 2.16
CA PHE A 113 2.89 1.92 1.69
C PHE A 113 3.75 1.40 2.84
N ARG A 114 4.13 2.28 3.73
CA ARG A 114 4.94 1.87 4.85
C ARG A 114 4.21 0.85 5.70
N GLN A 115 2.92 1.06 5.93
CA GLN A 115 2.13 0.12 6.66
C GLN A 115 2.01 -1.20 5.92
N MET A 116 1.85 -1.14 4.62
CA MET A 116 1.76 -2.33 3.81
C MET A 116 3.04 -3.16 3.93
N MET A 117 4.18 -2.49 3.92
CA MET A 117 5.45 -3.19 4.03
C MET A 117 5.57 -3.85 5.39
N HIS A 118 5.10 -3.18 6.45
CA HIS A 118 5.17 -3.77 7.77
C HIS A 118 4.26 -4.97 7.87
N ARG A 119 3.10 -4.93 7.25
CA ARG A 119 2.21 -6.08 7.29
C ARG A 119 2.80 -7.27 6.57
N ALA A 120 3.60 -7.03 5.56
CA ALA A 120 4.21 -8.11 4.83
C ALA A 120 5.37 -8.75 5.56
N ARG A 121 5.82 -8.14 6.69
CA ARG A 121 6.88 -8.72 7.40
C ARG A 121 6.54 -10.04 8.00
N PRO A 122 7.46 -10.93 8.02
CA PRO A 122 7.22 -12.22 8.63
C PRO A 122 6.87 -12.01 10.06
N MET A 123 5.90 -12.70 10.48
CA MET A 123 5.49 -12.55 11.77
C MET A 123 6.46 -12.98 12.69
N GLY A 124 7.17 -13.90 12.40
CA GLY A 124 8.16 -14.36 13.30
C GLY A 124 8.87 -13.22 13.93
N SER A 125 8.98 -12.20 13.22
CA SER A 125 9.67 -11.16 13.82
C SER A 125 8.86 -10.50 14.86
N MET A 126 7.85 -10.70 14.91
CA MET A 126 7.16 -10.06 15.89
C MET A 126 6.64 -10.67 16.74
N HIS A 127 6.57 -11.20 16.76
CA HIS A 127 6.07 -11.58 17.67
C HIS A 127 5.87 -11.74 18.45
N PRO A 128 6.00 -11.94 18.44
CA PRO A 128 5.62 -12.38 19.19
C PRO A 128 5.12 -11.72 20.14
N ARG A 129 4.89 -11.34 20.60
CA ARG A 129 4.42 -10.75 21.45
C ARG A 129 3.26 -10.51 21.55
N MET A 130 2.82 -10.78 21.33
CA MET A 130 1.87 -10.69 21.51
C MET A 130 1.20 -10.66 22.13
N PRO A 131 0.97 -10.69 22.39
CA PRO A 131 0.27 -10.66 23.03
C PRO A 131 -0.67 -10.52 23.40
N PHE A 132 -1.04 -10.81 23.39
CA PHE A 132 -1.93 -10.83 23.93
C PHE A 132 -2.31 -11.23 24.47
N PRO A 133 -2.08 -11.34 24.54
CA PRO A 133 -2.44 -11.75 25.16
C PRO A 133 -3.03 -12.08 25.51
N PRO A 134 -2.88 -12.48 25.54
CA PRO A 134 -3.40 -12.89 26.01
C PRO A 134 -4.15 -12.93 26.56
N SER A 135 -4.16 -13.08 26.59
CA SER A 135 -4.73 -13.11 27.29
C SER A 135 -5.22 -13.13 27.87
N GLU A 136 -5.02 -13.29 27.79
CA GLU A 136 -5.31 -13.32 28.46
C GLU A 136 -5.79 -13.36 28.79
#